data_5d04f705a5490ad1f4b72521a700db3a
#
_entry.id   5d04f705a5490ad1f4b72521a700db3a
#
_cell.length_a   1.000
_cell.length_b   1.000
_cell.length_c   1.000
_cell.angle_alpha   90.00
_cell.angle_beta   90.00
_cell.angle_gamma   90.00
#
_symmetry.space_group_name_H-M   'P 1'
#
loop_
_entity.id
_entity.type
_entity.pdbx_description
1 polymer ?
#
loop_
_entity_poly.entity_id
_entity_poly.type
_entity_poly.pdbx_seq_one_letter_code
_entity_poly.pdbx_strand_id
1 'polypeptide(L)'
;MEISTWIRGARLKTLPLAIAPVVIGATLSWRGVFLYSQGGDIWHEPCPFFGGQHDLSELKFGSLVGECQRSAGWFILVAVLCGCVALFLQVAANFANDYSDGIRGTDEGRAVDSARSFAKTPSAESTSTPETLPASQPQHGPARLVASGVSPKKVLAAAGINALIACLCGLAVVTLTGYWWFILVGIACLVAGWCYVGGKHPYGYHYLGEIFVFIFFGLVAACGTMFALAGTISTEGMLGGANVGLIAVAVLCVNNLRDVETDRTHGKHTWMTALGRRNGTVFAIALLSVAVLLLAAYILLLSTPAMPTIAILAVTCAMCAAAAVAIARKKYGEALPLCTFSSLALAATYVCCVVFA
;
A
#
# COMPACT_ATOMS: atom_id res chain seq x y z
N MET A 1 -3.36 -27.00 11.23
CA MET A 1 -3.51 -26.10 10.07
C MET A 1 -2.13 -25.57 9.76
N GLU A 2 -1.68 -25.65 8.53
CA GLU A 2 -0.32 -25.32 8.14
C GLU A 2 -0.07 -23.81 8.15
N ILE A 3 1.08 -23.39 8.66
CA ILE A 3 1.55 -21.99 8.66
C ILE A 3 1.51 -21.40 7.25
N SER A 4 1.80 -22.21 6.23
CA SER A 4 1.72 -21.86 4.81
C SER A 4 0.36 -21.26 4.37
N THR A 5 -0.74 -21.71 4.98
CA THR A 5 -2.09 -21.22 4.70
C THR A 5 -2.27 -19.79 5.21
N TRP A 6 -1.79 -19.48 6.41
CA TRP A 6 -1.84 -18.12 6.98
C TRP A 6 -0.93 -17.14 6.24
N ILE A 7 0.25 -17.57 5.81
CA ILE A 7 1.16 -16.78 4.99
C ILE A 7 0.49 -16.39 3.66
N ARG A 8 -0.27 -17.31 3.04
CA ARG A 8 -1.05 -16.98 1.82
C ARG A 8 -2.11 -15.92 2.08
N GLY A 9 -2.84 -16.00 3.22
CA GLY A 9 -3.83 -14.99 3.59
C GLY A 9 -3.22 -13.61 3.88
N ALA A 10 -2.02 -13.56 4.45
CA ALA A 10 -1.29 -12.31 4.67
C ALA A 10 -0.88 -11.62 3.35
N ARG A 11 -0.90 -12.33 2.21
CA ARG A 11 -0.61 -11.80 0.85
C ARG A 11 0.73 -11.07 0.79
N LEU A 12 1.83 -11.75 1.14
CA LEU A 12 3.18 -11.15 1.19
C LEU A 12 3.53 -10.34 -0.08
N LYS A 13 3.00 -10.74 -1.25
CA LYS A 13 3.22 -10.03 -2.52
C LYS A 13 2.65 -8.61 -2.56
N THR A 14 1.75 -8.23 -1.64
CA THR A 14 1.16 -6.89 -1.57
C THR A 14 1.80 -6.02 -0.49
N LEU A 15 2.63 -6.58 0.39
CA LEU A 15 3.29 -5.84 1.47
C LEU A 15 4.22 -4.71 1.00
N PRO A 16 4.89 -4.80 -0.18
CA PRO A 16 5.61 -3.67 -0.74
C PRO A 16 4.81 -2.36 -0.80
N LEU A 17 3.50 -2.44 -1.05
CA LEU A 17 2.63 -1.25 -1.08
C LEU A 17 2.47 -0.57 0.28
N ALA A 18 2.66 -1.28 1.39
CA ALA A 18 2.65 -0.71 2.73
C ALA A 18 4.00 -0.06 3.08
N ILE A 19 5.10 -0.67 2.62
CA ILE A 19 6.47 -0.24 2.96
C ILE A 19 6.94 0.94 2.11
N ALA A 20 6.65 0.93 0.80
CA ALA A 20 7.14 1.95 -0.12
C ALA A 20 6.79 3.40 0.29
N PRO A 21 5.54 3.74 0.66
CA PRO A 21 5.20 5.10 1.08
C PRO A 21 5.92 5.52 2.37
N VAL A 22 6.12 4.59 3.32
CA VAL A 22 6.85 4.86 4.56
C VAL A 22 8.32 5.16 4.26
N VAL A 23 8.94 4.37 3.37
CA VAL A 23 10.33 4.61 2.93
C VAL A 23 10.45 5.99 2.28
N ILE A 24 9.52 6.37 1.39
CA ILE A 24 9.52 7.69 0.75
C ILE A 24 9.40 8.80 1.79
N GLY A 25 8.40 8.72 2.69
CA GLY A 25 8.19 9.71 3.73
C GLY A 25 9.40 9.85 4.66
N ALA A 26 9.99 8.73 5.08
CA ALA A 26 11.18 8.73 5.93
C ALA A 26 12.41 9.31 5.21
N THR A 27 12.64 8.93 3.96
CA THR A 27 13.78 9.40 3.16
C THR A 27 13.73 10.92 2.95
N LEU A 28 12.57 11.45 2.57
CA LEU A 28 12.42 12.89 2.36
C LEU A 28 12.50 13.67 3.67
N SER A 29 12.07 13.10 4.79
CA SER A 29 12.27 13.66 6.12
C SER A 29 13.75 13.70 6.52
N TRP A 30 14.51 12.65 6.20
CA TRP A 30 15.93 12.58 6.50
C TRP A 30 16.70 13.75 5.87
N ARG A 31 16.40 14.08 4.61
CA ARG A 31 16.99 15.22 3.92
C ARG A 31 16.76 16.52 4.70
N GLY A 32 15.52 16.78 5.12
CA GLY A 32 15.17 17.98 5.88
C GLY A 32 15.80 18.01 7.27
N VAL A 33 15.82 16.85 7.97
CA VAL A 33 16.28 16.78 9.36
C VAL A 33 17.80 16.78 9.50
N PHE A 34 18.53 16.09 8.62
CA PHE A 34 19.96 15.86 8.81
C PHE A 34 20.86 16.57 7.80
N LEU A 35 20.42 16.77 6.55
CA LEU A 35 21.28 17.41 5.54
C LEU A 35 21.22 18.93 5.61
N TYR A 36 20.09 19.52 6.00
CA TYR A 36 19.98 20.96 6.22
C TYR A 36 20.57 21.43 7.56
N SER A 37 20.68 20.56 8.57
CA SER A 37 21.23 20.92 9.88
C SER A 37 22.76 21.14 9.89
N GLN A 38 23.48 20.83 8.82
CA GLN A 38 24.91 21.10 8.71
C GLN A 38 25.26 22.57 8.46
N GLY A 39 24.26 23.44 8.27
CA GLY A 39 24.42 24.86 7.97
C GLY A 39 24.04 25.85 9.08
N GLY A 40 23.88 25.44 10.34
CA GLY A 40 23.64 26.35 11.48
C GLY A 40 22.18 26.51 11.90
N ASP A 41 21.93 26.44 13.19
CA ASP A 41 20.87 27.06 14.01
C ASP A 41 19.37 27.04 13.59
N ILE A 42 18.88 26.07 12.82
CA ILE A 42 17.51 26.12 12.26
C ILE A 42 16.45 25.42 13.13
N TRP A 43 16.78 24.82 14.25
CA TRP A 43 15.83 24.02 15.05
C TRP A 43 15.21 24.72 16.26
N HIS A 44 15.17 26.07 16.24
CA HIS A 44 14.45 26.88 17.21
C HIS A 44 13.11 27.41 16.68
N GLU A 45 12.59 26.92 15.54
CA GLU A 45 11.27 27.35 15.11
C GLU A 45 10.17 26.56 15.82
N PRO A 46 9.25 27.25 16.52
CA PRO A 46 8.05 26.63 17.09
C PRO A 46 7.19 26.09 15.95
N CYS A 47 6.55 24.96 16.21
CA CYS A 47 5.63 24.27 15.31
C CYS A 47 4.73 25.24 14.53
N PRO A 48 4.80 25.34 13.19
CA PRO A 48 4.08 26.37 12.43
C PRO A 48 2.56 26.14 12.35
N PHE A 49 2.00 25.21 13.10
CA PHE A 49 0.56 24.89 13.07
C PHE A 49 -0.31 25.84 13.88
N PHE A 50 0.28 26.70 14.70
CA PHE A 50 -0.43 27.81 15.39
C PHE A 50 0.25 29.11 14.99
N GLY A 51 -0.15 29.66 13.84
CA GLY A 51 0.23 30.99 13.40
C GLY A 51 -0.27 32.06 14.36
N GLY A 52 0.50 32.35 15.38
CA GLY A 52 0.25 33.41 16.35
C GLY A 52 1.40 33.40 17.35
N GLN A 53 2.07 34.54 17.48
CA GLN A 53 2.94 34.87 18.60
C GLN A 53 2.09 34.84 19.89
N HIS A 54 1.78 33.65 20.38
CA HIS A 54 1.26 33.48 21.72
C HIS A 54 2.35 32.79 22.53
N ASP A 55 2.78 33.50 23.55
CA ASP A 55 3.67 33.03 24.59
C ASP A 55 3.05 31.79 25.27
N LEU A 56 3.44 30.59 24.78
CA LEU A 56 2.97 29.31 25.30
C LEU A 56 3.71 28.89 26.56
N SER A 57 4.42 29.82 27.23
CA SER A 57 5.12 29.58 28.49
C SER A 57 4.19 29.22 29.66
N GLU A 58 2.88 29.45 29.52
CA GLU A 58 1.88 29.11 30.57
C GLU A 58 1.20 27.75 30.40
N LEU A 59 1.30 27.09 29.25
CA LEU A 59 0.77 25.73 29.04
C LEU A 59 1.84 24.69 29.39
N LYS A 60 1.98 24.38 30.66
CA LYS A 60 2.90 23.36 31.23
C LYS A 60 2.70 21.92 30.71
N PHE A 61 2.07 21.71 29.57
CA PHE A 61 2.04 20.45 28.84
C PHE A 61 3.26 20.22 27.92
N GLY A 62 4.09 21.24 27.74
CA GLY A 62 5.26 21.23 26.86
C GLY A 62 6.60 20.90 27.53
N SER A 63 6.66 20.76 28.85
CA SER A 63 7.94 20.59 29.57
C SER A 63 8.53 19.17 29.52
N LEU A 64 7.89 18.21 28.84
CA LEU A 64 8.47 16.90 28.52
C LEU A 64 9.13 16.88 27.13
N VAL A 65 8.97 17.92 26.34
CA VAL A 65 9.69 18.12 25.07
C VAL A 65 10.81 19.13 25.32
N GLY A 66 11.65 18.86 26.31
CA GLY A 66 12.96 19.48 26.39
C GLY A 66 13.70 19.16 25.13
N GLU A 67 14.44 20.15 24.58
CA GLU A 67 15.39 20.10 23.46
C GLU A 67 15.91 18.68 23.14
N CYS A 68 15.01 17.83 22.63
CA CYS A 68 15.35 16.51 22.20
C CYS A 68 16.00 16.68 20.83
N GLN A 69 17.29 16.87 20.84
CA GLN A 69 18.15 16.68 19.67
C GLN A 69 17.79 15.30 19.15
N ARG A 70 16.90 15.23 18.12
CA ARG A 70 16.32 13.99 17.61
C ARG A 70 17.46 13.14 17.07
N SER A 71 17.91 12.18 17.88
CA SER A 71 19.03 11.31 17.51
C SER A 71 18.64 10.47 16.27
N ALA A 72 19.63 10.05 15.49
CA ALA A 72 19.41 9.11 14.39
C ALA A 72 18.69 7.84 14.87
N GLY A 73 18.96 7.39 16.11
CA GLY A 73 18.27 6.25 16.72
C GLY A 73 16.78 6.50 16.93
N TRP A 74 16.38 7.69 17.39
CA TRP A 74 14.97 8.08 17.49
C TRP A 74 14.28 8.08 16.12
N PHE A 75 14.94 8.67 15.12
CA PHE A 75 14.42 8.73 13.75
C PHE A 75 14.16 7.32 13.18
N ILE A 76 15.14 6.43 13.30
CA ILE A 76 15.02 5.04 12.83
C ILE A 76 13.90 4.32 13.58
N LEU A 77 13.82 4.46 14.91
CA LEU A 77 12.78 3.83 15.71
C LEU A 77 11.38 4.27 15.25
N VAL A 78 11.14 5.58 15.10
CA VAL A 78 9.84 6.10 14.66
C VAL A 78 9.53 5.66 13.24
N ALA A 79 10.51 5.67 12.31
CA ALA A 79 10.34 5.19 10.95
C ALA A 79 9.96 3.70 10.90
N VAL A 80 10.63 2.86 11.71
CA VAL A 80 10.32 1.42 11.84
C VAL A 80 8.91 1.23 12.40
N LEU A 81 8.52 1.98 13.43
CA LEU A 81 7.17 1.90 14.00
C LEU A 81 6.10 2.32 12.97
N CYS A 82 6.33 3.37 12.17
CA CYS A 82 5.45 3.74 11.05
C CYS A 82 5.35 2.59 10.02
N GLY A 83 6.47 1.94 9.71
CA GLY A 83 6.51 0.75 8.86
C GLY A 83 5.70 -0.40 9.44
N CYS A 84 5.80 -0.66 10.74
CA CYS A 84 5.00 -1.67 11.42
C CYS A 84 3.51 -1.32 11.37
N VAL A 85 3.11 -0.06 11.63
CA VAL A 85 1.72 0.38 11.48
C VAL A 85 1.19 0.06 10.09
N ALA A 86 1.89 0.49 9.04
CA ALA A 86 1.47 0.29 7.66
C ALA A 86 1.38 -1.22 7.31
N LEU A 87 2.38 -1.99 7.70
CA LEU A 87 2.48 -3.42 7.42
C LEU A 87 1.36 -4.22 8.11
N PHE A 88 1.14 -3.98 9.41
CA PHE A 88 0.12 -4.71 10.17
C PHE A 88 -1.30 -4.29 9.78
N LEU A 89 -1.54 -3.01 9.43
CA LEU A 89 -2.81 -2.57 8.84
C LEU A 89 -3.06 -3.23 7.48
N GLN A 90 -2.04 -3.37 6.62
CA GLN A 90 -2.15 -4.07 5.33
C GLN A 90 -2.52 -5.54 5.54
N VAL A 91 -1.87 -6.24 6.47
CA VAL A 91 -2.17 -7.64 6.79
C VAL A 91 -3.58 -7.77 7.37
N ALA A 92 -3.96 -6.87 8.28
CA ALA A 92 -5.32 -6.81 8.85
C ALA A 92 -6.38 -6.63 7.74
N ALA A 93 -6.15 -5.70 6.80
CA ALA A 93 -7.03 -5.48 5.66
C ALA A 93 -7.12 -6.72 4.75
N ASN A 94 -6.01 -7.43 4.50
CA ASN A 94 -6.01 -8.65 3.71
C ASN A 94 -6.86 -9.74 4.37
N PHE A 95 -6.75 -9.96 5.69
CA PHE A 95 -7.59 -10.90 6.43
C PHE A 95 -9.06 -10.46 6.50
N ALA A 96 -9.34 -9.16 6.68
CA ALA A 96 -10.69 -8.63 6.67
C ALA A 96 -11.37 -8.82 5.30
N ASN A 97 -10.63 -8.65 4.21
CA ASN A 97 -11.09 -8.98 2.86
C ASN A 97 -11.43 -10.47 2.72
N ASP A 98 -10.54 -11.36 3.17
CA ASP A 98 -10.77 -12.81 3.10
C ASP A 98 -11.98 -13.26 3.95
N TYR A 99 -12.19 -12.62 5.11
CA TYR A 99 -13.37 -12.83 5.94
C TYR A 99 -14.64 -12.37 5.23
N SER A 100 -14.66 -11.13 4.73
CA SER A 100 -15.85 -10.53 4.12
C SER A 100 -16.29 -11.27 2.84
N ASP A 101 -15.34 -11.57 1.95
CA ASP A 101 -15.62 -12.30 0.72
C ASP A 101 -16.07 -13.73 1.00
N GLY A 102 -15.48 -14.36 2.03
CA GLY A 102 -15.85 -15.71 2.45
C GLY A 102 -17.26 -15.82 3.00
N ILE A 103 -17.74 -14.86 3.80
CA ILE A 103 -19.10 -14.87 4.35
C ILE A 103 -20.16 -14.47 3.31
N ARG A 104 -19.77 -13.79 2.22
CA ARG A 104 -20.65 -13.35 1.13
C ARG A 104 -20.71 -14.35 -0.03
N GLY A 105 -19.91 -15.43 0.01
CA GLY A 105 -19.87 -16.44 -1.05
C GLY A 105 -19.21 -15.98 -2.36
N THR A 106 -18.59 -14.80 -2.40
CA THR A 106 -17.94 -14.26 -3.61
C THR A 106 -16.71 -15.07 -4.06
N ASP A 107 -16.22 -15.98 -3.22
CA ASP A 107 -15.05 -16.82 -3.45
C ASP A 107 -15.37 -18.27 -3.84
N GLU A 108 -16.64 -18.67 -3.95
CA GLU A 108 -17.01 -20.07 -4.25
C GLU A 108 -16.43 -20.56 -5.58
N GLY A 109 -16.42 -19.72 -6.63
CA GLY A 109 -15.80 -20.03 -7.91
C GLY A 109 -14.29 -20.28 -7.84
N ARG A 110 -13.57 -19.58 -6.93
CA ARG A 110 -12.12 -19.73 -6.73
C ARG A 110 -11.76 -21.05 -6.06
N ALA A 111 -12.61 -21.57 -5.18
CA ALA A 111 -12.41 -22.87 -4.54
C ALA A 111 -12.47 -24.00 -5.54
N VAL A 112 -13.41 -23.96 -6.49
CA VAL A 112 -13.58 -24.96 -7.54
C VAL A 112 -12.39 -24.97 -8.50
N ASP A 113 -11.89 -23.81 -8.93
CA ASP A 113 -10.73 -23.71 -9.81
C ASP A 113 -9.45 -24.20 -9.13
N SER A 114 -9.29 -23.92 -7.82
CA SER A 114 -8.16 -24.44 -7.03
C SER A 114 -8.20 -25.95 -6.88
N ALA A 115 -9.36 -26.53 -6.59
CA ALA A 115 -9.54 -27.98 -6.49
C ALA A 115 -9.22 -28.68 -7.83
N ARG A 116 -9.66 -28.11 -8.95
CA ARG A 116 -9.34 -28.63 -10.30
C ARG A 116 -7.84 -28.54 -10.63
N SER A 117 -7.15 -27.50 -10.15
CA SER A 117 -5.70 -27.36 -10.34
C SER A 117 -4.90 -28.41 -9.57
N PHE A 118 -5.34 -28.79 -8.37
CA PHE A 118 -4.72 -29.88 -7.59
C PHE A 118 -5.02 -31.27 -8.15
N ALA A 119 -6.20 -31.48 -8.78
CA ALA A 119 -6.57 -32.75 -9.38
C ALA A 119 -5.83 -33.09 -10.68
N LYS A 120 -5.07 -32.14 -11.24
CA LYS A 120 -4.28 -32.32 -12.47
C LYS A 120 -2.82 -32.79 -12.24
N THR A 121 -2.48 -33.34 -11.08
CA THR A 121 -1.23 -34.08 -10.92
C THR A 121 -1.42 -35.45 -11.60
N PRO A 122 -0.59 -35.86 -12.56
CA PRO A 122 -0.81 -37.08 -13.32
C PRO A 122 -0.51 -38.30 -12.47
N SER A 123 -1.54 -38.98 -11.98
CA SER A 123 -1.46 -40.41 -11.71
C SER A 123 -1.92 -41.11 -12.98
N ALA A 124 -1.07 -42.00 -13.46
CA ALA A 124 -1.17 -42.73 -14.70
C ALA A 124 -2.49 -43.49 -14.88
N GLU A 125 -2.87 -43.66 -16.16
CA GLU A 125 -3.81 -44.64 -16.70
C GLU A 125 -5.30 -44.41 -16.50
N SER A 126 -5.92 -43.76 -17.49
CA SER A 126 -7.15 -44.28 -18.10
C SER A 126 -7.36 -43.67 -19.49
N THR A 127 -7.38 -44.56 -20.46
CA THR A 127 -7.72 -44.39 -21.88
C THR A 127 -9.13 -43.84 -22.04
N SER A 128 -9.28 -42.62 -22.49
CA SER A 128 -10.43 -42.12 -23.25
C SER A 128 -10.07 -40.83 -23.97
N THR A 129 -10.42 -40.77 -25.24
CA THR A 129 -10.17 -39.77 -26.27
C THR A 129 -10.16 -38.32 -25.78
N PRO A 130 -9.16 -37.51 -26.18
CA PRO A 130 -9.10 -36.10 -25.80
C PRO A 130 -9.89 -35.25 -26.79
N GLU A 131 -11.07 -34.77 -26.40
CA GLU A 131 -11.56 -33.51 -26.94
C GLU A 131 -10.64 -32.41 -26.41
N THR A 132 -9.87 -31.84 -27.31
CA THR A 132 -8.99 -30.70 -27.06
C THR A 132 -9.81 -29.42 -26.87
N LEU A 133 -10.34 -29.22 -25.66
CA LEU A 133 -10.73 -27.90 -25.22
C LEU A 133 -9.44 -27.13 -24.85
N PRO A 134 -9.24 -25.90 -25.38
CA PRO A 134 -8.06 -25.10 -25.03
C PRO A 134 -8.04 -24.94 -23.51
N ALA A 135 -6.89 -25.21 -22.90
CA ALA A 135 -6.66 -25.05 -21.48
C ALA A 135 -6.93 -23.58 -21.09
N SER A 136 -8.14 -23.29 -20.63
CA SER A 136 -8.50 -22.00 -20.07
C SER A 136 -7.59 -21.76 -18.87
N GLN A 137 -6.74 -20.73 -18.95
CA GLN A 137 -5.98 -20.27 -17.79
C GLN A 137 -6.95 -20.01 -16.63
N PRO A 138 -6.57 -20.30 -15.36
CA PRO A 138 -7.44 -20.07 -14.24
C PRO A 138 -7.86 -18.60 -14.22
N GLN A 139 -9.13 -18.34 -14.44
CA GLN A 139 -9.70 -16.97 -14.56
C GLN A 139 -9.77 -16.26 -13.21
N HIS A 140 -9.57 -16.97 -12.11
CA HIS A 140 -9.71 -16.47 -10.76
C HIS A 140 -8.38 -16.48 -10.00
N GLY A 141 -8.22 -15.56 -9.06
CA GLY A 141 -7.07 -15.55 -8.15
C GLY A 141 -7.05 -16.79 -7.23
N PRO A 142 -5.94 -17.00 -6.48
CA PRO A 142 -5.80 -18.14 -5.58
C PRO A 142 -6.94 -18.16 -4.55
N ALA A 143 -7.36 -19.38 -4.14
CA ALA A 143 -8.39 -19.54 -3.12
C ALA A 143 -8.00 -18.82 -1.83
N ARG A 144 -8.97 -18.09 -1.26
CA ARG A 144 -8.80 -17.34 -0.01
C ARG A 144 -8.98 -18.26 1.20
N LEU A 145 -8.61 -17.78 2.41
CA LEU A 145 -8.59 -18.58 3.63
C LEU A 145 -9.95 -19.24 3.93
N VAL A 146 -11.05 -18.48 3.90
CA VAL A 146 -12.38 -19.00 4.20
C VAL A 146 -12.80 -20.03 3.13
N ALA A 147 -12.58 -19.74 1.85
CA ALA A 147 -12.83 -20.66 0.76
C ALA A 147 -11.94 -21.92 0.81
N SER A 148 -10.79 -21.85 1.51
CA SER A 148 -9.91 -22.99 1.78
C SER A 148 -10.29 -23.77 3.06
N GLY A 149 -11.47 -23.50 3.65
CA GLY A 149 -12.00 -24.21 4.81
C GLY A 149 -11.55 -23.65 6.17
N VAL A 150 -10.90 -22.49 6.22
CA VAL A 150 -10.58 -21.82 7.49
C VAL A 150 -11.84 -21.17 8.06
N SER A 151 -12.13 -21.43 9.35
CA SER A 151 -13.30 -20.82 10.01
C SER A 151 -13.25 -19.29 9.91
N PRO A 152 -14.37 -18.63 9.46
CA PRO A 152 -14.44 -17.17 9.35
C PRO A 152 -14.07 -16.44 10.65
N LYS A 153 -14.49 -16.98 11.81
CA LYS A 153 -14.16 -16.41 13.12
C LYS A 153 -12.63 -16.34 13.36
N LYS A 154 -11.87 -17.36 12.92
CA LYS A 154 -10.41 -17.37 13.06
C LYS A 154 -9.75 -16.35 12.14
N VAL A 155 -10.27 -16.16 10.92
CA VAL A 155 -9.77 -15.16 9.97
C VAL A 155 -10.04 -13.75 10.49
N LEU A 156 -11.23 -13.50 11.04
CA LEU A 156 -11.57 -12.23 11.67
C LEU A 156 -10.70 -11.95 12.90
N ALA A 157 -10.44 -12.96 13.73
CA ALA A 157 -9.54 -12.82 14.88
C ALA A 157 -8.12 -12.46 14.44
N ALA A 158 -7.60 -13.09 13.36
CA ALA A 158 -6.30 -12.74 12.80
C ALA A 158 -6.26 -11.28 12.29
N ALA A 159 -7.33 -10.80 11.62
CA ALA A 159 -7.46 -9.40 11.25
C ALA A 159 -7.40 -8.49 12.48
N GLY A 160 -8.15 -8.80 13.54
CA GLY A 160 -8.19 -8.06 14.80
C GLY A 160 -6.83 -8.02 15.52
N ILE A 161 -6.12 -9.13 15.58
CA ILE A 161 -4.77 -9.20 16.20
C ILE A 161 -3.79 -8.29 15.45
N ASN A 162 -3.78 -8.33 14.11
CA ASN A 162 -2.90 -7.46 13.32
C ASN A 162 -3.29 -5.98 13.46
N ALA A 163 -4.58 -5.66 13.49
CA ALA A 163 -5.06 -4.31 13.76
C ALA A 163 -4.62 -3.82 15.15
N LEU A 164 -4.69 -4.68 16.18
CA LEU A 164 -4.23 -4.35 17.54
C LEU A 164 -2.72 -4.06 17.57
N ILE A 165 -1.91 -4.89 16.90
CA ILE A 165 -0.46 -4.64 16.82
C ILE A 165 -0.18 -3.30 16.13
N ALA A 166 -0.89 -2.99 15.03
CA ALA A 166 -0.79 -1.69 14.37
C ALA A 166 -1.16 -0.53 15.30
N CYS A 167 -2.23 -0.68 16.10
CA CYS A 167 -2.63 0.31 17.11
C CYS A 167 -1.56 0.52 18.18
N LEU A 168 -0.95 -0.54 18.69
CA LEU A 168 0.13 -0.44 19.68
C LEU A 168 1.37 0.26 19.10
N CYS A 169 1.75 -0.07 17.87
CA CYS A 169 2.84 0.63 17.18
C CYS A 169 2.48 2.11 16.92
N GLY A 170 1.25 2.40 16.49
CA GLY A 170 0.78 3.77 16.28
C GLY A 170 0.75 4.59 17.58
N LEU A 171 0.33 3.97 18.68
CA LEU A 171 0.34 4.62 20.01
C LEU A 171 1.79 4.91 20.46
N ALA A 172 2.73 3.99 20.17
CA ALA A 172 4.15 4.24 20.42
C ALA A 172 4.67 5.43 19.57
N VAL A 173 4.26 5.56 18.29
CA VAL A 173 4.58 6.75 17.49
C VAL A 173 4.03 8.01 18.16
N VAL A 174 2.75 8.01 18.56
CA VAL A 174 2.11 9.16 19.24
C VAL A 174 2.87 9.56 20.50
N THR A 175 3.23 8.60 21.35
CA THR A 175 3.96 8.89 22.59
C THR A 175 5.38 9.41 22.35
N LEU A 176 6.08 8.87 21.35
CA LEU A 176 7.44 9.29 20.99
C LEU A 176 7.49 10.65 20.29
N THR A 177 6.43 11.02 19.55
CA THR A 177 6.37 12.26 18.77
C THR A 177 5.61 13.39 19.49
N GLY A 178 4.73 13.06 20.42
CA GLY A 178 3.82 14.02 21.07
C GLY A 178 2.63 14.46 20.20
N TYR A 179 2.47 13.92 18.98
CA TYR A 179 1.40 14.32 18.08
C TYR A 179 0.09 13.56 18.36
N TRP A 180 -0.60 13.93 19.43
CA TRP A 180 -1.83 13.23 19.88
C TRP A 180 -2.95 13.17 18.85
N TRP A 181 -3.01 14.13 17.93
CA TRP A 181 -3.99 14.14 16.84
C TRP A 181 -3.84 12.94 15.88
N PHE A 182 -2.68 12.27 15.84
CA PHE A 182 -2.50 11.03 15.08
C PHE A 182 -3.42 9.90 15.55
N ILE A 183 -3.95 9.96 16.77
CA ILE A 183 -4.99 9.02 17.22
C ILE A 183 -6.22 9.12 16.31
N LEU A 184 -6.63 10.35 15.92
CA LEU A 184 -7.76 10.54 15.00
C LEU A 184 -7.46 9.99 13.62
N VAL A 185 -6.22 10.14 13.12
CA VAL A 185 -5.79 9.53 11.85
C VAL A 185 -5.83 8.01 11.94
N GLY A 186 -5.34 7.43 13.05
CA GLY A 186 -5.39 5.98 13.30
C GLY A 186 -6.82 5.45 13.31
N ILE A 187 -7.73 6.13 13.99
CA ILE A 187 -9.16 5.79 14.00
C ILE A 187 -9.73 5.87 12.58
N ALA A 188 -9.43 6.94 11.83
CA ALA A 188 -9.89 7.08 10.45
C ALA A 188 -9.37 5.94 9.54
N CYS A 189 -8.10 5.53 9.70
CA CYS A 189 -7.53 4.39 8.97
C CYS A 189 -8.26 3.08 9.30
N LEU A 190 -8.54 2.80 10.58
CA LEU A 190 -9.27 1.59 11.00
C LEU A 190 -10.70 1.57 10.48
N VAL A 191 -11.41 2.70 10.61
CA VAL A 191 -12.79 2.85 10.10
C VAL A 191 -12.80 2.70 8.58
N ALA A 192 -11.88 3.37 7.87
CA ALA A 192 -11.77 3.23 6.41
C ALA A 192 -11.47 1.79 6.01
N GLY A 193 -10.51 1.12 6.66
CA GLY A 193 -10.18 -0.28 6.40
C GLY A 193 -11.36 -1.23 6.62
N TRP A 194 -12.10 -1.04 7.71
CA TRP A 194 -13.30 -1.84 7.98
C TRP A 194 -14.43 -1.55 7.00
N CYS A 195 -14.76 -0.27 6.76
CA CYS A 195 -15.84 0.13 5.87
C CYS A 195 -15.55 -0.17 4.39
N TYR A 196 -14.30 -0.45 4.04
CA TYR A 196 -13.92 -0.87 2.68
C TYR A 196 -14.60 -2.19 2.29
N VAL A 197 -14.65 -3.16 3.21
CA VAL A 197 -15.18 -4.51 2.96
C VAL A 197 -16.33 -4.89 3.89
N GLY A 198 -16.41 -4.29 5.07
CA GLY A 198 -17.36 -4.62 6.13
C GLY A 198 -18.69 -3.87 6.03
N GLY A 199 -19.65 -4.26 6.87
CA GLY A 199 -20.95 -3.61 6.93
C GLY A 199 -21.92 -4.02 5.82
N LYS A 200 -23.09 -3.37 5.79
CA LYS A 200 -24.15 -3.63 4.80
C LYS A 200 -23.83 -3.01 3.44
N HIS A 201 -23.13 -1.88 3.42
CA HIS A 201 -22.79 -1.08 2.22
C HIS A 201 -21.29 -0.73 2.23
N PRO A 202 -20.38 -1.68 1.93
CA PRO A 202 -18.97 -1.41 1.92
C PRO A 202 -18.62 -0.44 0.77
N TYR A 203 -17.91 0.63 1.06
CA TYR A 203 -17.59 1.64 0.04
C TYR A 203 -16.67 1.11 -1.07
N GLY A 204 -15.90 0.05 -0.82
CA GLY A 204 -15.12 -0.65 -1.84
C GLY A 204 -15.98 -1.27 -2.95
N TYR A 205 -17.32 -1.40 -2.72
CA TYR A 205 -18.30 -1.84 -3.70
C TYR A 205 -19.04 -0.67 -4.38
N HIS A 206 -18.70 0.59 -4.08
CA HIS A 206 -19.41 1.79 -4.55
C HIS A 206 -18.49 2.83 -5.17
N TYR A 207 -17.57 2.42 -6.05
CA TYR A 207 -16.63 3.28 -6.81
C TYR A 207 -15.66 4.13 -5.97
N LEU A 208 -15.61 3.96 -4.65
CA LEU A 208 -14.75 4.74 -3.77
C LEU A 208 -13.42 4.04 -3.45
N GLY A 209 -13.27 2.77 -3.82
CA GLY A 209 -12.10 1.97 -3.50
C GLY A 209 -10.80 2.59 -4.00
N GLU A 210 -10.77 3.01 -5.25
CA GLU A 210 -9.61 3.60 -5.90
C GLU A 210 -9.19 4.94 -5.25
N ILE A 211 -10.17 5.77 -4.85
CA ILE A 211 -9.93 7.06 -4.18
C ILE A 211 -9.32 6.82 -2.78
N PHE A 212 -9.93 5.94 -2.02
CA PHE A 212 -9.45 5.65 -0.65
C PHE A 212 -8.07 4.97 -0.66
N VAL A 213 -7.79 4.09 -1.63
CA VAL A 213 -6.46 3.51 -1.80
C VAL A 213 -5.43 4.59 -2.11
N PHE A 214 -5.72 5.53 -3.01
CA PHE A 214 -4.84 6.67 -3.28
C PHE A 214 -4.54 7.49 -2.02
N ILE A 215 -5.57 7.82 -1.25
CA ILE A 215 -5.44 8.63 -0.04
C ILE A 215 -4.65 7.87 1.03
N PHE A 216 -5.05 6.65 1.40
CA PHE A 216 -4.47 5.97 2.56
C PHE A 216 -3.13 5.30 2.26
N PHE A 217 -2.97 4.65 1.10
CA PHE A 217 -1.72 3.98 0.71
C PHE A 217 -0.71 4.92 0.03
N GLY A 218 -1.16 6.10 -0.39
CA GLY A 218 -0.30 7.13 -0.94
C GLY A 218 -0.05 8.23 0.09
N LEU A 219 -1.00 9.16 0.16
CA LEU A 219 -0.82 10.41 0.89
C LEU A 219 -0.69 10.22 2.41
N VAL A 220 -1.63 9.49 3.04
CA VAL A 220 -1.63 9.32 4.51
C VAL A 220 -0.39 8.56 4.96
N ALA A 221 -0.02 7.49 4.27
CA ALA A 221 1.13 6.69 4.65
C ALA A 221 2.46 7.46 4.47
N ALA A 222 2.67 8.14 3.33
CA ALA A 222 3.92 8.88 3.09
C ALA A 222 3.98 10.18 3.88
N CYS A 223 2.95 11.03 3.78
CA CYS A 223 2.91 12.32 4.48
C CYS A 223 2.78 12.16 6.00
N GLY A 224 2.04 11.15 6.47
CA GLY A 224 1.93 10.83 7.88
C GLY A 224 3.27 10.39 8.47
N THR A 225 4.02 9.54 7.75
CA THR A 225 5.38 9.17 8.16
C THR A 225 6.31 10.40 8.17
N MET A 226 6.23 11.22 7.12
CA MET A 226 7.03 12.44 7.03
C MET A 226 6.72 13.38 8.20
N PHE A 227 5.45 13.60 8.50
CA PHE A 227 5.06 14.46 9.62
C PHE A 227 5.50 13.89 10.98
N ALA A 228 5.39 12.57 11.17
CA ALA A 228 5.85 11.92 12.40
C ALA A 228 7.35 12.15 12.64
N LEU A 229 8.16 12.19 11.59
CA LEU A 229 9.61 12.31 11.65
C LEU A 229 10.09 13.76 11.66
N ALA A 230 9.50 14.62 10.82
CA ALA A 230 9.98 15.99 10.60
C ALA A 230 9.07 17.07 11.20
N GLY A 231 7.85 16.74 11.64
CA GLY A 231 6.86 17.71 12.13
C GLY A 231 6.23 18.59 11.04
N THR A 232 6.56 18.31 9.77
CA THR A 232 6.05 19.06 8.62
C THR A 232 5.87 18.15 7.41
N ILE A 233 5.14 18.62 6.41
CA ILE A 233 4.94 17.94 5.13
C ILE A 233 5.47 18.86 4.04
N SER A 234 6.48 18.42 3.30
CA SER A 234 7.01 19.19 2.16
C SER A 234 6.22 18.87 0.87
N THR A 235 6.38 19.71 -0.14
CA THR A 235 5.83 19.48 -1.48
C THR A 235 6.34 18.17 -2.08
N GLU A 236 7.62 17.85 -1.86
CA GLU A 236 8.24 16.60 -2.30
C GLU A 236 7.59 15.39 -1.62
N GLY A 237 7.26 15.51 -0.32
CA GLY A 237 6.53 14.48 0.42
C GLY A 237 5.13 14.22 -0.14
N MET A 238 4.40 15.28 -0.48
CA MET A 238 3.10 15.19 -1.14
C MET A 238 3.22 14.54 -2.52
N LEU A 239 4.21 14.95 -3.33
CA LEU A 239 4.47 14.36 -4.64
C LEU A 239 4.86 12.88 -4.53
N GLY A 240 5.72 12.53 -3.58
CA GLY A 240 6.12 11.16 -3.32
C GLY A 240 4.93 10.28 -2.89
N GLY A 241 4.08 10.80 -2.00
CA GLY A 241 2.84 10.15 -1.58
C GLY A 241 1.86 9.97 -2.74
N ALA A 242 1.64 11.00 -3.56
CA ALA A 242 0.80 10.92 -4.75
C ALA A 242 1.35 9.88 -5.74
N ASN A 243 2.66 9.87 -5.94
CA ASN A 243 3.34 9.00 -6.88
C ASN A 243 3.16 7.52 -6.52
N VAL A 244 3.46 7.13 -5.28
CA VAL A 244 3.25 5.76 -4.82
C VAL A 244 1.77 5.39 -4.74
N GLY A 245 0.90 6.36 -4.43
CA GLY A 245 -0.56 6.21 -4.45
C GLY A 245 -1.10 5.82 -5.81
N LEU A 246 -0.59 6.41 -6.90
CA LEU A 246 -0.96 6.03 -8.27
C LEU A 246 -0.62 4.58 -8.57
N ILE A 247 0.55 4.10 -8.13
CA ILE A 247 0.92 2.67 -8.28
C ILE A 247 -0.01 1.78 -7.45
N ALA A 248 -0.36 2.18 -6.22
CA ALA A 248 -1.29 1.43 -5.38
C ALA A 248 -2.68 1.31 -6.03
N VAL A 249 -3.18 2.40 -6.62
CA VAL A 249 -4.43 2.38 -7.41
C VAL A 249 -4.30 1.48 -8.63
N ALA A 250 -3.17 1.52 -9.35
CA ALA A 250 -2.94 0.64 -10.49
C ALA A 250 -2.99 -0.84 -10.08
N VAL A 251 -2.41 -1.22 -8.93
CA VAL A 251 -2.51 -2.59 -8.38
C VAL A 251 -3.96 -2.95 -8.09
N LEU A 252 -4.75 -2.05 -7.48
CA LEU A 252 -6.18 -2.29 -7.26
C LEU A 252 -6.93 -2.46 -8.58
N CYS A 253 -6.66 -1.60 -9.59
CA CYS A 253 -7.24 -1.71 -10.91
C CYS A 253 -6.93 -3.06 -11.58
N VAL A 254 -5.69 -3.56 -11.49
CA VAL A 254 -5.30 -4.87 -12.04
C VAL A 254 -6.04 -6.02 -11.35
N ASN A 255 -6.22 -5.95 -10.02
CA ASN A 255 -7.04 -6.91 -9.29
C ASN A 255 -8.50 -6.89 -9.76
N ASN A 256 -9.10 -5.69 -9.88
CA ASN A 256 -10.48 -5.53 -10.30
C ASN A 256 -10.68 -5.88 -11.80
N LEU A 257 -9.66 -5.65 -12.67
CA LEU A 257 -9.69 -6.10 -14.07
C LEU A 257 -9.67 -7.62 -14.20
N ARG A 258 -8.92 -8.30 -13.34
CA ARG A 258 -8.92 -9.76 -13.32
C ARG A 258 -10.30 -10.31 -12.98
N ASP A 259 -10.94 -9.71 -11.99
CA ASP A 259 -12.18 -10.20 -11.40
C ASP A 259 -13.43 -9.48 -11.96
N VAL A 260 -13.32 -8.68 -13.03
CA VAL A 260 -14.37 -7.76 -13.53
C VAL A 260 -15.72 -8.42 -13.83
N GLU A 261 -15.70 -9.62 -14.40
CA GLU A 261 -16.95 -10.35 -14.74
C GLU A 261 -17.63 -10.88 -13.46
N THR A 262 -16.84 -11.45 -12.56
CA THR A 262 -17.34 -11.94 -11.26
C THR A 262 -17.83 -10.79 -10.39
N ASP A 263 -17.12 -9.66 -10.36
CA ASP A 263 -17.53 -8.48 -9.60
C ASP A 263 -18.88 -7.95 -10.08
N ARG A 264 -19.14 -7.95 -11.40
CA ARG A 264 -20.44 -7.56 -11.98
C ARG A 264 -21.57 -8.47 -11.54
N THR A 265 -21.37 -9.78 -11.56
CA THR A 265 -22.42 -10.75 -11.18
C THR A 265 -22.78 -10.69 -9.70
N HIS A 266 -21.84 -10.26 -8.84
CA HIS A 266 -22.06 -10.09 -7.40
C HIS A 266 -22.42 -8.66 -6.99
N GLY A 267 -22.74 -7.78 -7.95
CA GLY A 267 -23.17 -6.39 -7.68
C GLY A 267 -22.07 -5.50 -7.09
N LYS A 268 -20.79 -5.83 -7.32
CA LYS A 268 -19.67 -5.00 -6.91
C LYS A 268 -19.38 -3.95 -7.99
N HIS A 269 -19.53 -2.69 -7.62
CA HIS A 269 -19.32 -1.55 -8.48
C HIS A 269 -17.93 -0.94 -8.23
N THR A 270 -17.00 -1.16 -9.16
CA THR A 270 -15.64 -0.58 -9.17
C THR A 270 -15.45 0.26 -10.44
N TRP A 271 -14.43 1.09 -10.50
CA TRP A 271 -14.11 1.80 -11.74
C TRP A 271 -13.89 0.82 -12.90
N MET A 272 -13.34 -0.37 -12.62
CA MET A 272 -13.11 -1.38 -13.65
C MET A 272 -14.41 -2.01 -14.16
N THR A 273 -15.41 -2.19 -13.30
CA THR A 273 -16.74 -2.66 -13.75
C THR A 273 -17.46 -1.60 -14.57
N ALA A 274 -17.29 -0.30 -14.28
CA ALA A 274 -17.87 0.80 -15.04
C ALA A 274 -17.16 1.02 -16.38
N LEU A 275 -15.83 1.10 -16.40
CA LEU A 275 -15.03 1.35 -17.59
C LEU A 275 -15.00 0.15 -18.54
N GLY A 276 -15.21 -1.04 -18.00
CA GLY A 276 -15.04 -2.29 -18.73
C GLY A 276 -13.57 -2.63 -19.00
N ARG A 277 -13.36 -3.83 -19.52
CA ARG A 277 -12.00 -4.39 -19.65
C ARG A 277 -11.06 -3.55 -20.52
N ARG A 278 -11.55 -2.99 -21.63
CA ARG A 278 -10.71 -2.21 -22.57
C ARG A 278 -10.27 -0.88 -21.96
N ASN A 279 -11.23 -0.07 -21.51
CA ASN A 279 -10.93 1.26 -20.98
C ASN A 279 -10.25 1.16 -19.60
N GLY A 280 -10.62 0.16 -18.78
CA GLY A 280 -9.94 -0.12 -17.52
C GLY A 280 -8.47 -0.52 -17.70
N THR A 281 -8.14 -1.28 -18.75
CA THR A 281 -6.74 -1.58 -19.12
C THR A 281 -5.98 -0.28 -19.44
N VAL A 282 -6.56 0.59 -20.27
CA VAL A 282 -5.95 1.89 -20.61
C VAL A 282 -5.76 2.75 -19.36
N PHE A 283 -6.77 2.79 -18.50
CA PHE A 283 -6.71 3.55 -17.26
C PHE A 283 -5.61 3.05 -16.31
N ALA A 284 -5.48 1.74 -16.09
CA ALA A 284 -4.44 1.17 -15.25
C ALA A 284 -3.02 1.45 -15.80
N ILE A 285 -2.84 1.38 -17.12
CA ILE A 285 -1.56 1.73 -17.77
C ILE A 285 -1.28 3.23 -17.64
N ALA A 286 -2.29 4.07 -17.80
CA ALA A 286 -2.16 5.53 -17.64
C ALA A 286 -1.70 5.89 -16.22
N LEU A 287 -2.21 5.24 -15.17
CA LEU A 287 -1.76 5.48 -13.79
C LEU A 287 -0.26 5.18 -13.62
N LEU A 288 0.23 4.05 -14.15
CA LEU A 288 1.65 3.71 -14.12
C LEU A 288 2.50 4.73 -14.91
N SER A 289 1.99 5.16 -16.06
CA SER A 289 2.70 6.14 -16.91
C SER A 289 2.78 7.50 -16.21
N VAL A 290 1.69 7.97 -15.59
CA VAL A 290 1.68 9.23 -14.82
C VAL A 290 2.62 9.14 -13.62
N ALA A 291 2.66 7.99 -12.91
CA ALA A 291 3.59 7.79 -11.81
C ALA A 291 5.06 7.92 -12.27
N VAL A 292 5.42 7.31 -13.39
CA VAL A 292 6.78 7.43 -13.97
C VAL A 292 7.08 8.85 -14.41
N LEU A 293 6.13 9.54 -15.05
CA LEU A 293 6.31 10.92 -15.49
C LEU A 293 6.48 11.89 -14.32
N LEU A 294 5.69 11.74 -13.25
CA LEU A 294 5.85 12.54 -12.03
C LEU A 294 7.20 12.30 -11.35
N LEU A 295 7.66 11.03 -11.30
CA LEU A 295 8.97 10.70 -10.77
C LEU A 295 10.10 11.31 -11.61
N ALA A 296 10.01 11.22 -12.93
CA ALA A 296 10.99 11.83 -13.84
C ALA A 296 10.99 13.37 -13.69
N ALA A 297 9.82 13.99 -13.61
CA ALA A 297 9.69 15.43 -13.38
C ALA A 297 10.31 15.84 -12.03
N TYR A 298 10.07 15.09 -10.97
CA TYR A 298 10.70 15.32 -9.66
C TYR A 298 12.23 15.31 -9.78
N ILE A 299 12.80 14.30 -10.44
CA ILE A 299 14.24 14.16 -10.59
C ILE A 299 14.83 15.31 -11.43
N LEU A 300 14.20 15.64 -12.55
CA LEU A 300 14.72 16.67 -13.47
C LEU A 300 14.58 18.09 -12.95
N LEU A 301 13.53 18.38 -12.17
CA LEU A 301 13.20 19.74 -11.73
C LEU A 301 13.67 20.05 -10.31
N LEU A 302 13.75 19.04 -9.45
CA LEU A 302 13.95 19.22 -8.00
C LEU A 302 15.18 18.51 -7.45
N SER A 303 15.92 17.78 -8.28
CA SER A 303 17.15 17.11 -7.85
C SER A 303 18.27 17.23 -8.89
N THR A 304 19.50 17.03 -8.44
CA THR A 304 20.67 16.86 -9.30
C THR A 304 20.94 15.35 -9.46
N PRO A 305 20.51 14.72 -10.57
CA PRO A 305 20.54 13.27 -10.65
C PRO A 305 21.97 12.74 -10.76
N ALA A 306 22.38 11.95 -9.77
CA ALA A 306 23.61 11.17 -9.84
C ALA A 306 23.38 9.87 -10.65
N MET A 307 24.47 9.23 -11.11
CA MET A 307 24.38 7.99 -11.89
C MET A 307 23.58 6.86 -11.22
N PRO A 308 23.69 6.60 -9.88
CA PRO A 308 22.84 5.60 -9.23
C PRO A 308 21.35 5.93 -9.30
N THR A 309 20.97 7.20 -9.19
CA THR A 309 19.58 7.66 -9.33
C THR A 309 19.03 7.36 -10.71
N ILE A 310 19.82 7.65 -11.76
CA ILE A 310 19.42 7.36 -13.14
C ILE A 310 19.27 5.86 -13.39
N ALA A 311 20.16 5.05 -12.84
CA ALA A 311 20.10 3.59 -12.96
C ALA A 311 18.85 3.01 -12.32
N ILE A 312 18.51 3.41 -11.09
CA ILE A 312 17.30 2.95 -10.41
C ILE A 312 16.02 3.49 -11.07
N LEU A 313 16.03 4.73 -11.57
CA LEU A 313 14.93 5.25 -12.39
C LEU A 313 14.69 4.37 -13.63
N ALA A 314 15.75 3.98 -14.34
CA ALA A 314 15.64 3.09 -15.48
C ALA A 314 15.02 1.73 -15.10
N VAL A 315 15.40 1.15 -13.95
CA VAL A 315 14.77 -0.07 -13.41
C VAL A 315 13.28 0.16 -13.11
N THR A 316 12.93 1.28 -12.47
CA THR A 316 11.53 1.63 -12.16
C THR A 316 10.70 1.76 -13.44
N CYS A 317 11.24 2.45 -14.46
CA CYS A 317 10.60 2.58 -15.78
C CYS A 317 10.43 1.21 -16.45
N ALA A 318 11.45 0.36 -16.45
CA ALA A 318 11.40 -0.97 -17.03
C ALA A 318 10.35 -1.87 -16.36
N MET A 319 10.26 -1.82 -15.02
CA MET A 319 9.26 -2.58 -14.28
C MET A 319 7.83 -2.09 -14.55
N CYS A 320 7.60 -0.78 -14.58
CA CYS A 320 6.30 -0.20 -14.94
C CYS A 320 5.92 -0.52 -16.39
N ALA A 321 6.87 -0.49 -17.32
CA ALA A 321 6.64 -0.88 -18.71
C ALA A 321 6.31 -2.37 -18.84
N ALA A 322 7.03 -3.25 -18.14
CA ALA A 322 6.74 -4.68 -18.10
C ALA A 322 5.35 -4.95 -17.51
N ALA A 323 4.97 -4.24 -16.43
CA ALA A 323 3.64 -4.31 -15.85
C ALA A 323 2.57 -3.87 -16.85
N ALA A 324 2.77 -2.75 -17.56
CA ALA A 324 1.86 -2.25 -18.59
C ALA A 324 1.66 -3.26 -19.72
N VAL A 325 2.74 -3.88 -20.19
CA VAL A 325 2.69 -4.94 -21.22
C VAL A 325 1.92 -6.17 -20.70
N ALA A 326 2.16 -6.59 -19.45
CA ALA A 326 1.42 -7.70 -18.85
C ALA A 326 -0.07 -7.40 -18.71
N ILE A 327 -0.45 -6.17 -18.30
CA ILE A 327 -1.83 -5.70 -18.23
C ILE A 327 -2.49 -5.74 -19.63
N ALA A 328 -1.81 -5.17 -20.66
CA ALA A 328 -2.31 -5.14 -22.01
C ALA A 328 -2.53 -6.56 -22.60
N ARG A 329 -1.67 -7.50 -22.21
CA ARG A 329 -1.77 -8.93 -22.60
C ARG A 329 -2.74 -9.73 -21.71
N LYS A 330 -3.45 -9.08 -20.76
CA LYS A 330 -4.37 -9.69 -19.80
C LYS A 330 -3.71 -10.74 -18.89
N LYS A 331 -2.39 -10.67 -18.71
CA LYS A 331 -1.61 -11.54 -17.84
C LYS A 331 -1.57 -10.96 -16.39
N TYR A 332 -2.74 -10.86 -15.76
CA TYR A 332 -2.90 -10.18 -14.46
C TYR A 332 -2.08 -10.82 -13.34
N GLY A 333 -1.85 -12.15 -13.40
CA GLY A 333 -0.99 -12.86 -12.43
C GLY A 333 0.48 -12.42 -12.47
N GLU A 334 0.98 -12.02 -13.66
CA GLU A 334 2.32 -11.46 -13.85
C GLU A 334 2.33 -9.94 -13.56
N ALA A 335 1.26 -9.24 -13.96
CA ALA A 335 1.14 -7.79 -13.79
C ALA A 335 1.12 -7.36 -12.32
N LEU A 336 0.38 -8.08 -11.46
CA LEU A 336 0.25 -7.74 -10.04
C LEU A 336 1.59 -7.64 -9.30
N PRO A 337 2.47 -8.65 -9.31
CA PRO A 337 3.77 -8.53 -8.66
C PRO A 337 4.64 -7.44 -9.31
N LEU A 338 4.61 -7.28 -10.63
CA LEU A 338 5.36 -6.22 -11.31
C LEU A 338 4.93 -4.83 -10.83
N CYS A 339 3.61 -4.54 -10.80
CA CYS A 339 3.10 -3.29 -10.26
C CYS A 339 3.47 -3.10 -8.79
N THR A 340 3.36 -4.16 -7.98
CA THR A 340 3.63 -4.06 -6.54
C THR A 340 5.11 -3.79 -6.27
N PHE A 341 6.01 -4.51 -6.93
CA PHE A 341 7.45 -4.29 -6.78
C PHE A 341 7.94 -2.99 -7.43
N SER A 342 7.22 -2.44 -8.44
CA SER A 342 7.50 -1.09 -8.96
C SER A 342 7.39 -0.03 -7.87
N SER A 343 6.53 -0.20 -6.85
CA SER A 343 6.45 0.74 -5.73
C SER A 343 7.72 0.78 -4.90
N LEU A 344 8.40 -0.36 -4.71
CA LEU A 344 9.70 -0.41 -4.03
C LEU A 344 10.81 0.19 -4.90
N ALA A 345 10.81 -0.07 -6.20
CA ALA A 345 11.76 0.53 -7.12
C ALA A 345 11.61 2.06 -7.16
N LEU A 346 10.36 2.55 -7.14
CA LEU A 346 10.04 3.97 -7.01
C LEU A 346 10.57 4.53 -5.68
N ALA A 347 10.33 3.86 -4.56
CA ALA A 347 10.85 4.28 -3.25
C ALA A 347 12.38 4.31 -3.23
N ALA A 348 13.03 3.28 -3.80
CA ALA A 348 14.49 3.24 -3.95
C ALA A 348 15.02 4.39 -4.80
N THR A 349 14.26 4.85 -5.82
CA THR A 349 14.64 6.03 -6.60
C THR A 349 14.65 7.29 -5.73
N TYR A 350 13.64 7.49 -4.85
CA TYR A 350 13.64 8.60 -3.88
C TYR A 350 14.82 8.50 -2.91
N VAL A 351 15.15 7.29 -2.43
CA VAL A 351 16.33 7.06 -1.57
C VAL A 351 17.61 7.50 -2.29
N CYS A 352 17.81 7.07 -3.54
CA CYS A 352 18.98 7.45 -4.32
C CYS A 352 19.03 8.96 -4.58
N CYS A 353 17.89 9.61 -4.82
CA CYS A 353 17.84 11.08 -4.95
C CYS A 353 18.31 11.82 -3.71
N VAL A 354 18.09 11.25 -2.52
CA VAL A 354 18.49 11.90 -1.25
C VAL A 354 19.94 11.57 -0.86
N VAL A 355 20.35 10.32 -1.08
CA VAL A 355 21.66 9.82 -0.67
C VAL A 355 22.78 10.31 -1.58
N PHE A 356 22.49 10.49 -2.88
CA PHE A 356 23.51 10.85 -3.90
C PHE A 356 23.27 12.24 -4.50
N ALA A 357 22.45 13.09 -3.87
CA ALA A 357 22.18 14.46 -4.28
C ALA A 357 23.35 15.41 -3.97
#